data_04d195a4fc38c69cf344cf9334f2837e
#
_entry.id   04d195a4fc38c69cf344cf9334f2837e
#
_cell.length_a   1.000
_cell.length_b   1.000
_cell.length_c   1.000
_cell.angle_alpha   90.00
_cell.angle_beta   90.00
_cell.angle_gamma   90.00
#
_symmetry.space_group_name_H-M   'P 1'
#
loop_
_entity.id
_entity.type
_entity.pdbx_description
1 polymer ?
#
loop_
_entity_poly.entity_id
_entity_poly.type
_entity_poly.pdbx_seq_one_letter_code
_entity_poly.pdbx_strand_id
1 'polypeptide(L)'
;MTLLASHVAAKGLLRDADIENALARLAEPVLAAANLDNQNIRLFLVDDRSLNAFVLNNQAIFLNYGLVLHIDTPEMLQAIIAHEAAHIANGHIARRTENFRHAQSLGLLGTALAITSSAATSPDVATGLAVGTSSASVRSFLKHTRAEEAAADQSALMYMQRAGINPEGLLAVHQLFRRHESLVERRHDLQMRSHPLTSDRLRAAETFVSNRGEATQPNPEHLYLFARMRGKLSAFIRSPEWTRQQLDHEPYADIRFMRQATAYHKELNTEKAIKTINAALDQRGNHDGFYFDLKGQILLEGRRFDEALTAYQKARELEPHNGQILGGLGRAQLAVGDFSSAIKTLEKAHAQDRNDLRVLQALGQSYGQVDKIGEASLVTAERYALQGRFRDSYIQAKRASDLLPTGSTRWKRAQNLLIAIKNIQN
;
A
#
# COMPACT_ATOMS: atom_id res chain seq x y z
N MET A 1 3.26 18.26 -36.74
CA MET A 1 2.93 18.59 -35.33
C MET A 1 2.44 17.31 -34.68
N THR A 2 3.36 16.60 -34.05
CA THR A 2 3.11 15.35 -33.34
C THR A 2 2.78 15.70 -31.89
N LEU A 3 1.52 15.53 -31.51
CA LEU A 3 1.06 15.62 -30.13
C LEU A 3 1.71 14.49 -29.33
N LEU A 4 2.72 14.82 -28.54
CA LEU A 4 3.23 13.99 -27.46
C LEU A 4 2.12 13.89 -26.40
N ALA A 5 1.29 12.85 -26.47
CA ALA A 5 0.47 12.42 -25.38
C ALA A 5 1.41 11.95 -24.26
N SER A 6 1.64 12.81 -23.29
CA SER A 6 2.30 12.43 -22.05
C SER A 6 1.46 11.33 -21.40
N HIS A 7 1.94 10.09 -21.48
CA HIS A 7 1.42 8.98 -20.68
C HIS A 7 1.66 9.32 -19.21
N VAL A 8 0.64 9.81 -18.54
CA VAL A 8 0.62 9.84 -17.08
C VAL A 8 0.57 8.38 -16.66
N ALA A 9 1.73 7.82 -16.32
CA ALA A 9 1.82 6.48 -15.75
C ALA A 9 0.93 6.45 -14.50
N ALA A 10 -0.01 5.52 -14.46
CA ALA A 10 -0.81 5.28 -13.27
C ALA A 10 0.14 4.98 -12.11
N LYS A 11 0.05 5.76 -11.03
CA LYS A 11 0.88 5.57 -9.83
C LYS A 11 0.48 4.25 -9.20
N GLY A 12 1.44 3.33 -9.03
CA GLY A 12 1.21 1.99 -8.50
C GLY A 12 1.20 1.96 -6.97
N LEU A 13 0.77 0.83 -6.41
CA LEU A 13 0.99 0.53 -5.00
C LEU A 13 2.39 -0.08 -4.82
N LEU A 14 3.11 0.40 -3.82
CA LEU A 14 4.32 -0.24 -3.34
C LEU A 14 3.90 -1.35 -2.37
N ARG A 15 4.21 -2.59 -2.71
CA ARG A 15 3.77 -3.76 -1.98
C ARG A 15 4.98 -4.49 -1.39
N ASP A 16 5.02 -4.59 -0.07
CA ASP A 16 6.08 -5.26 0.69
C ASP A 16 5.52 -5.76 2.02
N ALA A 17 5.71 -7.05 2.30
CA ALA A 17 5.14 -7.72 3.47
C ALA A 17 5.57 -7.09 4.81
N ASP A 18 6.85 -6.72 4.92
CA ASP A 18 7.44 -6.13 6.12
C ASP A 18 6.95 -4.70 6.36
N ILE A 19 6.94 -3.89 5.30
CA ILE A 19 6.45 -2.50 5.36
C ILE A 19 4.95 -2.48 5.72
N GLU A 20 4.13 -3.31 5.10
CA GLU A 20 2.69 -3.36 5.37
C GLU A 20 2.40 -3.89 6.78
N ASN A 21 3.17 -4.87 7.27
CA ASN A 21 3.07 -5.33 8.66
C ASN A 21 3.42 -4.21 9.65
N ALA A 22 4.50 -3.48 9.41
CA ALA A 22 4.89 -2.37 10.28
C ALA A 22 3.85 -1.24 10.28
N LEU A 23 3.30 -0.89 9.10
CA LEU A 23 2.21 0.08 8.98
C LEU A 23 0.97 -0.37 9.76
N ALA A 24 0.56 -1.63 9.63
CA ALA A 24 -0.60 -2.17 10.32
C ALA A 24 -0.43 -2.10 11.84
N ARG A 25 0.74 -2.52 12.37
CA ARG A 25 1.03 -2.48 13.81
C ARG A 25 1.13 -1.06 14.36
N LEU A 26 1.69 -0.12 13.61
CA LEU A 26 1.74 1.29 14.00
C LEU A 26 0.36 1.96 13.97
N ALA A 27 -0.54 1.49 13.10
CA ALA A 27 -1.89 2.02 12.98
C ALA A 27 -2.86 1.44 14.02
N GLU A 28 -2.65 0.21 14.47
CA GLU A 28 -3.57 -0.54 15.34
C GLU A 28 -4.05 0.25 16.56
N PRO A 29 -3.20 0.87 17.39
CA PRO A 29 -3.67 1.58 18.58
C PRO A 29 -4.52 2.81 18.23
N VAL A 30 -4.24 3.46 17.12
CA VAL A 30 -5.00 4.62 16.63
C VAL A 30 -6.37 4.18 16.11
N LEU A 31 -6.43 3.13 15.29
CA LEU A 31 -7.67 2.61 14.72
C LEU A 31 -8.60 2.07 15.81
N ALA A 32 -8.03 1.40 16.84
CA ALA A 32 -8.78 0.96 18.00
C ALA A 32 -9.36 2.15 18.79
N ALA A 33 -8.57 3.22 19.01
CA ALA A 33 -9.03 4.43 19.68
C ALA A 33 -10.12 5.19 18.91
N ALA A 34 -10.16 5.03 17.59
CA ALA A 34 -11.19 5.57 16.70
C ALA A 34 -12.46 4.69 16.61
N ASN A 35 -12.50 3.54 17.30
CA ASN A 35 -13.53 2.50 17.17
C ASN A 35 -13.69 2.00 15.73
N LEU A 36 -12.59 1.93 14.99
CA LEU A 36 -12.53 1.35 13.67
C LEU A 36 -11.89 -0.03 13.79
N ASP A 37 -12.56 -1.05 13.27
CA ASP A 37 -12.01 -2.40 13.23
C ASP A 37 -10.81 -2.42 12.28
N ASN A 38 -9.61 -2.63 12.82
CA ASN A 38 -8.36 -2.64 12.04
C ASN A 38 -8.31 -3.77 11.00
N GLN A 39 -9.10 -4.84 11.15
CA GLN A 39 -9.21 -5.89 10.13
C GLN A 39 -9.93 -5.41 8.87
N ASN A 40 -10.76 -4.37 8.99
CA ASN A 40 -11.49 -3.80 7.88
C ASN A 40 -10.79 -2.60 7.23
N ILE A 41 -9.76 -2.02 7.89
CA ILE A 41 -9.02 -0.88 7.35
C ILE A 41 -7.60 -1.31 6.97
N ARG A 42 -7.32 -1.24 5.68
CA ARG A 42 -5.99 -1.55 5.12
C ARG A 42 -5.20 -0.27 4.87
N LEU A 43 -3.90 -0.33 5.14
CA LEU A 43 -2.97 0.75 4.82
C LEU A 43 -2.17 0.37 3.59
N PHE A 44 -2.10 1.31 2.63
CA PHE A 44 -1.36 1.11 1.39
C PHE A 44 -0.33 2.20 1.18
N LEU A 45 0.84 1.80 0.71
CA LEU A 45 1.89 2.72 0.29
C LEU A 45 1.76 2.97 -1.22
N VAL A 46 1.70 4.25 -1.60
CA VAL A 46 1.57 4.68 -3.00
C VAL A 46 2.93 5.12 -3.54
N ASP A 47 3.26 4.73 -4.77
CA ASP A 47 4.47 5.15 -5.48
C ASP A 47 4.35 6.62 -5.93
N ASP A 48 4.38 7.53 -4.96
CA ASP A 48 4.30 8.96 -5.18
C ASP A 48 5.25 9.72 -4.24
N ARG A 49 6.03 10.65 -4.79
CA ARG A 49 6.99 11.49 -4.06
C ARG A 49 6.35 12.62 -3.27
N SER A 50 5.12 12.98 -3.57
CA SER A 50 4.44 14.09 -2.88
C SER A 50 4.16 13.76 -1.42
N LEU A 51 4.07 14.80 -0.59
CA LEU A 51 3.70 14.67 0.81
C LEU A 51 2.18 14.58 0.91
N ASN A 52 1.63 13.37 0.79
CA ASN A 52 0.18 13.16 0.83
C ASN A 52 -0.21 11.87 1.54
N ALA A 53 -1.35 11.91 2.25
CA ALA A 53 -2.15 10.78 2.66
C ALA A 53 -3.60 11.05 2.27
N PHE A 54 -4.41 10.02 2.10
CA PHE A 54 -5.82 10.20 1.73
C PHE A 54 -6.62 8.91 1.94
N VAL A 55 -7.94 9.07 2.04
CA VAL A 55 -8.92 7.99 2.04
C VAL A 55 -9.85 8.13 0.84
N LEU A 56 -10.15 7.01 0.18
CA LEU A 56 -11.08 6.94 -0.95
C LEU A 56 -12.39 6.24 -0.59
N ASN A 57 -12.33 5.36 0.41
CA ASN A 57 -13.45 4.62 0.95
C ASN A 57 -13.25 4.37 2.45
N ASN A 58 -14.20 3.74 3.10
CA ASN A 58 -14.12 3.46 4.54
C ASN A 58 -13.24 2.25 4.90
N GLN A 59 -12.47 1.69 3.97
CA GLN A 59 -11.71 0.45 4.15
C GLN A 59 -10.22 0.59 3.88
N ALA A 60 -9.77 1.75 3.39
CA ALA A 60 -8.36 1.93 3.03
C ALA A 60 -7.86 3.34 3.29
N ILE A 61 -6.66 3.41 3.88
CA ILE A 61 -5.85 4.62 4.03
C ILE A 61 -4.64 4.49 3.11
N PHE A 62 -4.39 5.51 2.31
CA PHE A 62 -3.30 5.59 1.36
C PHE A 62 -2.25 6.58 1.84
N LEU A 63 -0.99 6.15 1.85
CA LEU A 63 0.16 6.97 2.24
C LEU A 63 1.13 7.04 1.07
N ASN A 64 1.46 8.23 0.61
CA ASN A 64 2.49 8.40 -0.38
C ASN A 64 3.87 8.11 0.22
N TYR A 65 4.75 7.39 -0.50
CA TYR A 65 6.07 7.09 0.03
C TYR A 65 6.89 8.35 0.34
N GLY A 66 6.66 9.42 -0.43
CA GLY A 66 7.32 10.71 -0.16
C GLY A 66 7.00 11.23 1.23
N LEU A 67 5.75 11.14 1.68
CA LEU A 67 5.37 11.52 3.04
C LEU A 67 6.08 10.67 4.09
N VAL A 68 6.04 9.33 3.95
CA VAL A 68 6.67 8.39 4.91
C VAL A 68 8.17 8.61 5.03
N LEU A 69 8.86 9.02 3.97
CA LEU A 69 10.30 9.31 4.00
C LEU A 69 10.63 10.70 4.61
N HIS A 70 9.66 11.62 4.73
CA HIS A 70 9.88 12.97 5.24
C HIS A 70 9.45 13.16 6.71
N ILE A 71 8.64 12.26 7.26
CA ILE A 71 8.33 12.27 8.69
C ILE A 71 9.44 11.63 9.49
N ASP A 72 9.67 12.09 10.70
CA ASP A 72 10.86 11.73 11.49
C ASP A 72 10.57 10.76 12.65
N THR A 73 9.31 10.69 13.09
CA THR A 73 8.94 9.87 14.25
C THR A 73 7.71 9.00 13.98
N PRO A 74 7.53 7.86 14.69
CA PRO A 74 6.33 7.05 14.57
C PRO A 74 5.06 7.81 14.97
N GLU A 75 5.15 8.76 15.92
CA GLU A 75 4.01 9.57 16.36
C GLU A 75 3.50 10.50 15.24
N MET A 76 4.40 11.00 14.38
CA MET A 76 3.99 11.76 13.18
C MET A 76 3.21 10.88 12.21
N LEU A 77 3.66 9.64 11.97
CA LEU A 77 2.93 8.68 11.13
C LEU A 77 1.57 8.35 11.73
N GLN A 78 1.55 8.07 13.03
CA GLN A 78 0.32 7.75 13.76
C GLN A 78 -0.66 8.93 13.78
N ALA A 79 -0.16 10.17 13.85
CA ALA A 79 -0.99 11.37 13.72
C ALA A 79 -1.65 11.51 12.34
N ILE A 80 -0.91 11.22 11.27
CA ILE A 80 -1.45 11.19 9.91
C ILE A 80 -2.52 10.11 9.79
N ILE A 81 -2.25 8.90 10.28
CA ILE A 81 -3.22 7.81 10.28
C ILE A 81 -4.47 8.18 11.11
N ALA A 82 -4.29 8.84 12.26
CA ALA A 82 -5.38 9.30 13.10
C ALA A 82 -6.27 10.34 12.38
N HIS A 83 -5.66 11.24 11.63
CA HIS A 83 -6.36 12.23 10.82
C HIS A 83 -7.18 11.58 9.70
N GLU A 84 -6.59 10.65 8.95
CA GLU A 84 -7.30 9.89 7.91
C GLU A 84 -8.41 9.00 8.50
N ALA A 85 -8.14 8.34 9.63
CA ALA A 85 -9.14 7.57 10.37
C ALA A 85 -10.31 8.45 10.84
N ALA A 86 -10.03 9.70 11.24
CA ALA A 86 -11.07 10.65 11.62
C ALA A 86 -11.97 11.03 10.43
N HIS A 87 -11.44 11.16 9.21
CA HIS A 87 -12.28 11.36 8.03
C HIS A 87 -13.24 10.18 7.79
N ILE A 88 -12.82 8.96 8.08
CA ILE A 88 -13.69 7.77 8.00
C ILE A 88 -14.74 7.81 9.11
N ALA A 89 -14.31 7.92 10.38
CA ALA A 89 -15.18 7.85 11.56
C ALA A 89 -16.21 8.99 11.60
N ASN A 90 -15.83 10.21 11.16
CA ASN A 90 -16.73 11.37 11.09
C ASN A 90 -17.67 11.33 9.87
N GLY A 91 -17.60 10.29 9.03
CA GLY A 91 -18.48 10.10 7.88
C GLY A 91 -18.23 11.08 6.73
N HIS A 92 -17.06 11.74 6.67
CA HIS A 92 -16.74 12.69 5.61
C HIS A 92 -16.75 12.04 4.23
N ILE A 93 -16.24 10.82 4.14
CA ILE A 93 -16.18 10.04 2.90
C ILE A 93 -17.57 9.56 2.46
N ALA A 94 -18.38 9.06 3.39
CA ALA A 94 -19.72 8.60 3.09
C ALA A 94 -20.59 9.73 2.52
N ARG A 95 -20.57 10.92 3.16
CA ARG A 95 -21.29 12.11 2.66
C ARG A 95 -20.84 12.53 1.26
N ARG A 96 -19.55 12.47 0.96
CA ARG A 96 -19.03 12.79 -0.37
C ARG A 96 -19.48 11.79 -1.42
N THR A 97 -19.40 10.52 -1.12
CA THR A 97 -19.84 9.47 -2.03
C THR A 97 -21.31 9.67 -2.40
N GLU A 98 -22.15 10.02 -1.42
CA GLU A 98 -23.57 10.30 -1.64
C GLU A 98 -23.78 11.57 -2.50
N ASN A 99 -23.08 12.65 -2.17
CA ASN A 99 -23.15 13.90 -2.94
C ASN A 99 -22.72 13.72 -4.39
N PHE A 100 -21.68 12.90 -4.64
CA PHE A 100 -21.25 12.60 -6.00
C PHE A 100 -22.26 11.74 -6.76
N ARG A 101 -22.95 10.80 -6.10
CA ARG A 101 -24.03 10.01 -6.71
C ARG A 101 -25.20 10.90 -7.15
N HIS A 102 -25.59 11.86 -6.32
CA HIS A 102 -26.67 12.78 -6.61
C HIS A 102 -26.34 13.82 -7.68
N ALA A 103 -25.07 14.20 -7.82
CA ALA A 103 -24.66 15.24 -8.77
C ALA A 103 -24.63 14.82 -10.23
N GLN A 104 -25.00 13.58 -10.60
CA GLN A 104 -25.01 13.02 -11.97
C GLN A 104 -23.75 13.30 -12.82
N SER A 105 -22.72 13.90 -12.25
CA SER A 105 -21.45 14.19 -12.92
C SER A 105 -20.44 13.04 -12.74
N LEU A 106 -20.96 11.82 -12.84
CA LEU A 106 -20.26 10.58 -12.49
C LEU A 106 -19.42 10.06 -13.67
N GLY A 107 -18.55 10.87 -14.20
CA GLY A 107 -17.44 10.36 -14.99
C GLY A 107 -16.69 9.21 -14.28
N LEU A 108 -15.50 8.95 -14.65
CA LEU A 108 -14.64 7.83 -14.19
C LEU A 108 -14.65 7.53 -12.68
N LEU A 109 -14.99 8.48 -11.80
CA LEU A 109 -15.11 8.24 -10.35
C LEU A 109 -16.35 7.44 -9.96
N GLY A 110 -17.48 7.71 -10.59
CA GLY A 110 -18.69 6.93 -10.32
C GLY A 110 -18.55 5.48 -10.74
N THR A 111 -17.81 5.22 -11.79
CA THR A 111 -17.54 3.86 -12.24
C THR A 111 -16.51 3.15 -11.34
N ALA A 112 -15.46 3.83 -10.86
CA ALA A 112 -14.53 3.27 -9.91
C ALA A 112 -15.23 2.96 -8.56
N LEU A 113 -16.06 3.88 -8.06
CA LEU A 113 -16.85 3.67 -6.83
C LEU A 113 -17.99 2.68 -7.03
N ALA A 114 -18.63 2.61 -8.21
CA ALA A 114 -19.66 1.62 -8.51
C ALA A 114 -19.10 0.20 -8.60
N ILE A 115 -17.87 0.04 -9.08
CA ILE A 115 -17.15 -1.25 -9.03
C ILE A 115 -16.91 -1.68 -7.58
N THR A 116 -16.70 -0.74 -6.63
CA THR A 116 -16.56 -1.04 -5.21
C THR A 116 -17.87 -1.44 -4.53
N SER A 117 -18.99 -0.90 -5.00
CA SER A 117 -20.29 -1.09 -4.36
C SER A 117 -21.08 -2.28 -4.92
N SER A 118 -20.68 -2.84 -6.06
CA SER A 118 -21.31 -4.05 -6.57
C SER A 118 -20.82 -5.25 -5.76
N ALA A 119 -21.74 -5.96 -5.12
CA ALA A 119 -21.48 -7.15 -4.29
C ALA A 119 -20.75 -8.30 -5.03
N ALA A 120 -20.40 -8.10 -6.30
CA ALA A 120 -19.76 -9.07 -7.18
C ALA A 120 -18.25 -8.82 -7.39
N THR A 121 -17.74 -7.63 -7.06
CA THR A 121 -16.32 -7.30 -7.10
C THR A 121 -15.85 -6.94 -5.71
N SER A 122 -14.76 -7.56 -5.24
CA SER A 122 -14.24 -7.23 -3.91
C SER A 122 -13.85 -5.75 -3.84
N PRO A 123 -14.01 -5.10 -2.67
CA PRO A 123 -13.57 -3.71 -2.42
C PRO A 123 -12.13 -3.44 -2.88
N ASP A 124 -11.30 -4.48 -2.88
CA ASP A 124 -9.89 -4.44 -3.24
C ASP A 124 -9.60 -4.07 -4.71
N VAL A 125 -10.40 -4.57 -5.67
CA VAL A 125 -10.20 -4.27 -7.11
C VAL A 125 -10.43 -2.80 -7.39
N ALA A 126 -11.43 -2.24 -6.75
CA ALA A 126 -11.78 -0.84 -6.92
C ALA A 126 -10.78 0.12 -6.28
N THR A 127 -10.18 -0.29 -5.17
CA THR A 127 -9.11 0.45 -4.51
C THR A 127 -7.90 0.59 -5.43
N GLY A 128 -7.48 -0.49 -6.09
CA GLY A 128 -6.40 -0.46 -7.08
C GLY A 128 -6.70 0.42 -8.30
N LEU A 129 -7.95 0.39 -8.79
CA LEU A 129 -8.39 1.20 -9.93
C LEU A 129 -8.45 2.70 -9.59
N ALA A 130 -8.91 3.05 -8.38
CA ALA A 130 -9.02 4.44 -7.94
C ALA A 130 -7.65 5.11 -7.77
N VAL A 131 -6.64 4.40 -7.26
CA VAL A 131 -5.27 4.92 -7.11
C VAL A 131 -4.59 5.14 -8.47
N GLY A 132 -4.92 4.32 -9.47
CA GLY A 132 -4.39 4.45 -10.84
C GLY A 132 -4.93 5.65 -11.64
N THR A 133 -5.99 6.33 -11.18
CA THR A 133 -6.61 7.43 -11.91
C THR A 133 -6.24 8.80 -11.32
N SER A 134 -5.31 9.51 -11.94
CA SER A 134 -4.94 10.90 -11.60
C SER A 134 -5.91 11.95 -12.16
N SER A 135 -7.21 11.64 -12.28
CA SER A 135 -8.20 12.51 -12.91
C SER A 135 -8.55 13.75 -12.06
N ALA A 136 -9.03 14.82 -12.72
CA ALA A 136 -9.53 16.01 -12.04
C ALA A 136 -10.68 15.68 -11.07
N SER A 137 -11.47 14.68 -11.39
CA SER A 137 -12.59 14.18 -10.59
C SER A 137 -12.10 13.54 -9.27
N VAL A 138 -11.02 12.74 -9.29
CA VAL A 138 -10.39 12.19 -8.06
C VAL A 138 -9.87 13.32 -7.18
N ARG A 139 -9.21 14.32 -7.77
CA ARG A 139 -8.72 15.47 -7.01
C ARG A 139 -9.85 16.29 -6.38
N SER A 140 -10.96 16.47 -7.09
CA SER A 140 -12.14 17.14 -6.53
C SER A 140 -12.78 16.34 -5.39
N PHE A 141 -12.85 15.03 -5.53
CA PHE A 141 -13.35 14.12 -4.49
C PHE A 141 -12.50 14.17 -3.21
N LEU A 142 -11.18 14.26 -3.34
CA LEU A 142 -10.26 14.30 -2.20
C LEU A 142 -10.24 15.63 -1.46
N LYS A 143 -10.82 16.70 -1.99
CA LYS A 143 -10.77 18.03 -1.38
C LYS A 143 -11.71 18.14 -0.17
N HIS A 144 -11.16 18.34 1.02
CA HIS A 144 -11.91 18.56 2.26
C HIS A 144 -12.22 20.03 2.53
N THR A 145 -13.33 20.29 3.22
CA THR A 145 -13.66 21.63 3.69
C THR A 145 -12.81 21.98 4.92
N ARG A 146 -12.62 23.28 5.18
CA ARG A 146 -11.89 23.72 6.39
C ARG A 146 -12.51 23.20 7.69
N ALA A 147 -13.85 23.08 7.73
CA ALA A 147 -14.56 22.57 8.90
C ALA A 147 -14.32 21.07 9.10
N GLU A 148 -14.32 20.28 8.00
CA GLU A 148 -13.99 18.85 8.05
C GLU A 148 -12.56 18.62 8.52
N GLU A 149 -11.62 19.45 8.05
CA GLU A 149 -10.22 19.38 8.46
C GLU A 149 -10.03 19.68 9.95
N ALA A 150 -10.67 20.75 10.46
CA ALA A 150 -10.61 21.08 11.87
C ALA A 150 -11.24 19.98 12.76
N ALA A 151 -12.35 19.39 12.32
CA ALA A 151 -12.98 18.27 13.01
C ALA A 151 -12.11 17.00 12.98
N ALA A 152 -11.43 16.73 11.85
CA ALA A 152 -10.51 15.60 11.73
C ALA A 152 -9.30 15.76 12.65
N ASP A 153 -8.69 16.94 12.73
CA ASP A 153 -7.58 17.22 13.65
C ASP A 153 -8.00 17.05 15.12
N GLN A 154 -9.16 17.58 15.50
CA GLN A 154 -9.66 17.43 16.86
C GLN A 154 -9.89 15.95 17.22
N SER A 155 -10.49 15.18 16.31
CA SER A 155 -10.70 13.75 16.49
C SER A 155 -9.36 13.01 16.56
N ALA A 156 -8.40 13.35 15.70
CA ALA A 156 -7.06 12.76 15.67
C ALA A 156 -6.32 12.94 17.00
N LEU A 157 -6.32 14.16 17.55
CA LEU A 157 -5.73 14.45 18.85
C LEU A 157 -6.36 13.61 19.97
N MET A 158 -7.69 13.46 19.96
CA MET A 158 -8.38 12.60 20.93
C MET A 158 -8.04 11.11 20.75
N TYR A 159 -7.92 10.63 19.50
CA TYR A 159 -7.54 9.23 19.25
C TYR A 159 -6.11 8.96 19.70
N MET A 160 -5.15 9.85 19.40
CA MET A 160 -3.78 9.74 19.88
C MET A 160 -3.72 9.72 21.40
N GLN A 161 -4.44 10.61 22.07
CA GLN A 161 -4.50 10.65 23.54
C GLN A 161 -5.06 9.35 24.13
N ARG A 162 -6.18 8.84 23.60
CA ARG A 162 -6.78 7.56 24.04
C ARG A 162 -5.85 6.37 23.81
N ALA A 163 -5.08 6.39 22.72
CA ALA A 163 -4.09 5.38 22.39
C ALA A 163 -2.78 5.50 23.19
N GLY A 164 -2.63 6.51 24.05
CA GLY A 164 -1.40 6.78 24.78
C GLY A 164 -0.24 7.23 23.88
N ILE A 165 -0.54 7.77 22.71
CA ILE A 165 0.43 8.28 21.73
C ILE A 165 0.62 9.77 21.94
N ASN A 166 1.86 10.27 21.84
CA ASN A 166 2.17 11.69 22.00
C ASN A 166 1.53 12.54 20.89
N PRO A 167 0.53 13.41 21.20
CA PRO A 167 -0.12 14.27 20.21
C PRO A 167 0.78 15.37 19.63
N GLU A 168 1.99 15.60 20.16
CA GLU A 168 3.01 16.43 19.51
C GLU A 168 3.30 15.97 18.08
N GLY A 169 3.06 14.67 17.76
CA GLY A 169 3.16 14.14 16.41
C GLY A 169 2.30 14.90 15.40
N LEU A 170 1.06 15.29 15.75
CA LEU A 170 0.20 16.09 14.85
C LEU A 170 0.74 17.51 14.67
N LEU A 171 1.20 18.14 15.74
CA LEU A 171 1.82 19.47 15.67
C LEU A 171 3.06 19.44 14.77
N ALA A 172 3.91 18.43 14.92
CA ALA A 172 5.10 18.24 14.08
C ALA A 172 4.75 18.04 12.60
N VAL A 173 3.67 17.29 12.30
CA VAL A 173 3.15 17.14 10.92
C VAL A 173 2.69 18.49 10.36
N HIS A 174 1.93 19.29 11.12
CA HIS A 174 1.52 20.63 10.67
C HIS A 174 2.73 21.55 10.43
N GLN A 175 3.74 21.48 11.28
CA GLN A 175 4.97 22.26 11.11
C GLN A 175 5.78 21.79 9.87
N LEU A 176 5.81 20.49 9.59
CA LEU A 176 6.42 19.93 8.38
C LEU A 176 5.73 20.50 7.12
N PHE A 177 4.40 20.45 7.07
CA PHE A 177 3.64 20.97 5.93
C PHE A 177 3.83 22.48 5.76
N ARG A 178 3.80 23.27 6.84
CA ARG A 178 4.05 24.71 6.79
C ARG A 178 5.43 25.06 6.24
N ARG A 179 6.47 24.32 6.64
CA ARG A 179 7.83 24.48 6.09
C ARG A 179 7.88 24.13 4.61
N HIS A 180 7.18 23.06 4.21
CA HIS A 180 7.15 22.62 2.81
C HIS A 180 6.41 23.64 1.92
N GLU A 181 5.29 24.21 2.40
CA GLU A 181 4.56 25.28 1.71
C GLU A 181 5.41 26.51 1.38
N SER A 182 6.35 26.87 2.27
CA SER A 182 7.24 28.01 2.05
C SER A 182 8.34 27.77 1.03
N LEU A 183 8.67 26.49 0.73
CA LEU A 183 9.77 26.10 -0.14
C LEU A 183 9.35 25.70 -1.56
N VAL A 184 8.09 25.33 -1.76
CA VAL A 184 7.56 24.82 -3.05
C VAL A 184 6.50 25.77 -3.58
N GLU A 185 6.63 26.20 -4.84
CA GLU A 185 5.56 26.95 -5.52
C GLU A 185 4.22 26.19 -5.39
N ARG A 186 3.21 26.85 -4.81
CA ARG A 186 1.87 26.33 -4.41
C ARG A 186 1.09 25.52 -5.46
N ARG A 187 1.63 25.30 -6.65
CA ARG A 187 0.89 24.76 -7.81
C ARG A 187 0.90 23.23 -7.95
N HIS A 188 1.78 22.50 -7.25
CA HIS A 188 2.00 21.08 -7.54
C HIS A 188 1.78 20.10 -6.39
N ASP A 189 1.56 20.55 -5.14
CA ASP A 189 1.38 19.61 -4.02
C ASP A 189 -0.09 19.24 -3.83
N LEU A 190 -0.39 17.94 -3.94
CA LEU A 190 -1.75 17.37 -3.81
C LEU A 190 -2.27 17.46 -2.37
N GLN A 191 -1.41 17.33 -1.37
CA GLN A 191 -1.77 17.42 0.05
C GLN A 191 -2.35 18.80 0.38
N MET A 192 -1.70 19.85 -0.08
CA MET A 192 -2.13 21.24 0.15
C MET A 192 -3.49 21.54 -0.49
N ARG A 193 -3.90 20.74 -1.47
CA ARG A 193 -5.19 20.88 -2.15
C ARG A 193 -6.28 20.04 -1.50
N SER A 194 -5.93 18.85 -0.95
CA SER A 194 -6.88 17.96 -0.28
C SER A 194 -7.10 18.35 1.18
N HIS A 195 -6.03 18.71 1.89
CA HIS A 195 -6.03 19.02 3.34
C HIS A 195 -5.41 20.40 3.63
N PRO A 196 -6.11 21.50 3.33
CA PRO A 196 -5.53 22.83 3.48
C PRO A 196 -5.19 23.13 4.96
N LEU A 197 -3.91 23.39 5.21
CA LEU A 197 -3.46 23.84 6.53
C LEU A 197 -3.85 25.31 6.73
N THR A 198 -4.47 25.62 7.85
CA THR A 198 -4.78 26.98 8.27
C THR A 198 -4.02 27.33 9.55
N SER A 199 -3.80 28.62 9.79
CA SER A 199 -3.20 29.10 11.05
C SER A 199 -4.05 28.70 12.26
N ASP A 200 -5.35 28.55 12.09
CA ASP A 200 -6.27 28.14 13.17
C ASP A 200 -6.07 26.67 13.54
N ARG A 201 -5.90 25.77 12.56
CA ARG A 201 -5.59 24.36 12.81
C ARG A 201 -4.27 24.22 13.58
N LEU A 202 -3.23 24.95 13.15
CA LEU A 202 -1.94 24.93 13.84
C LEU A 202 -2.06 25.42 15.29
N ARG A 203 -2.73 26.57 15.52
CA ARG A 203 -2.95 27.11 16.88
C ARG A 203 -3.78 26.16 17.75
N ALA A 204 -4.79 25.51 17.20
CA ALA A 204 -5.58 24.53 17.95
C ALA A 204 -4.72 23.34 18.40
N ALA A 205 -3.85 22.82 17.54
CA ALA A 205 -2.91 21.76 17.90
C ALA A 205 -1.89 22.21 18.95
N GLU A 206 -1.32 23.41 18.81
CA GLU A 206 -0.43 24.03 19.81
C GLU A 206 -1.11 24.15 21.18
N THR A 207 -2.34 24.67 21.21
CA THR A 207 -3.12 24.81 22.45
C THR A 207 -3.41 23.46 23.09
N PHE A 208 -3.78 22.44 22.31
CA PHE A 208 -4.03 21.11 22.83
C PHE A 208 -2.78 20.49 23.45
N VAL A 209 -1.65 20.59 22.77
CA VAL A 209 -0.37 20.07 23.25
C VAL A 209 0.08 20.80 24.52
N SER A 210 -0.05 22.15 24.59
CA SER A 210 0.35 22.96 25.73
C SER A 210 -0.48 22.69 26.99
N ASN A 211 -1.74 22.35 26.85
CA ASN A 211 -2.65 22.05 27.96
C ASN A 211 -2.55 20.59 28.46
N ARG A 212 -1.67 19.80 27.85
CA ARG A 212 -1.46 18.41 28.22
C ARG A 212 -0.51 18.34 29.41
N GLY A 213 -0.73 17.33 30.27
CA GLY A 213 0.22 16.93 31.32
C GLY A 213 1.53 16.35 30.79
N GLU A 214 2.22 15.54 31.59
CA GLU A 214 3.51 14.95 31.23
C GLU A 214 3.54 14.28 29.85
N ALA A 215 4.65 14.46 29.14
CA ALA A 215 4.86 13.86 27.82
C ALA A 215 4.88 12.33 27.91
N THR A 216 4.13 11.68 27.05
CA THR A 216 4.15 10.22 26.91
C THR A 216 5.50 9.79 26.33
N GLN A 217 6.15 8.82 26.98
CA GLN A 217 7.40 8.28 26.47
C GLN A 217 7.16 7.52 25.15
N PRO A 218 8.08 7.66 24.16
CA PRO A 218 7.98 6.91 22.93
C PRO A 218 7.95 5.40 23.18
N ASN A 219 7.07 4.69 22.48
CA ASN A 219 7.03 3.22 22.55
C ASN A 219 8.25 2.63 21.81
N PRO A 220 9.15 1.86 22.49
CA PRO A 220 10.34 1.31 21.87
C PRO A 220 10.04 0.40 20.66
N GLU A 221 8.93 -0.32 20.70
CA GLU A 221 8.48 -1.16 19.58
C GLU A 221 8.07 -0.32 18.38
N HIS A 222 7.33 0.76 18.58
CA HIS A 222 6.95 1.68 17.51
C HIS A 222 8.17 2.36 16.90
N LEU A 223 9.15 2.75 17.71
CA LEU A 223 10.43 3.30 17.22
C LEU A 223 11.14 2.30 16.30
N TYR A 224 11.26 1.03 16.73
CA TYR A 224 11.88 -0.04 15.96
C TYR A 224 11.11 -0.31 14.65
N LEU A 225 9.79 -0.49 14.70
CA LEU A 225 8.96 -0.76 13.52
C LEU A 225 9.03 0.38 12.51
N PHE A 226 8.99 1.63 12.99
CA PHE A 226 9.12 2.80 12.14
C PHE A 226 10.50 2.88 11.47
N ALA A 227 11.58 2.69 12.23
CA ALA A 227 12.94 2.66 11.71
C ALA A 227 13.11 1.56 10.65
N ARG A 228 12.61 0.34 10.94
CA ARG A 228 12.66 -0.80 10.03
C ARG A 228 11.92 -0.54 8.72
N MET A 229 10.68 -0.11 8.79
CA MET A 229 9.84 0.23 7.64
C MET A 229 10.48 1.33 6.78
N ARG A 230 10.87 2.45 7.42
CA ARG A 230 11.48 3.58 6.73
C ARG A 230 12.86 3.23 6.17
N GLY A 231 13.63 2.44 6.91
CA GLY A 231 14.93 1.92 6.48
C GLY A 231 14.82 1.06 5.22
N LYS A 232 13.89 0.10 5.21
CA LYS A 232 13.63 -0.77 4.04
C LYS A 232 13.13 0.04 2.86
N LEU A 233 12.11 0.89 3.06
CA LEU A 233 11.56 1.75 2.02
C LEU A 233 12.64 2.63 1.39
N SER A 234 13.45 3.33 2.21
CA SER A 234 14.49 4.20 1.71
C SER A 234 15.57 3.43 0.94
N ALA A 235 15.95 2.22 1.36
CA ALA A 235 16.94 1.40 0.69
C ALA A 235 16.47 0.96 -0.71
N PHE A 236 15.17 0.66 -0.89
CA PHE A 236 14.62 0.35 -2.20
C PHE A 236 14.45 1.59 -3.09
N ILE A 237 14.05 2.74 -2.54
CA ILE A 237 13.76 3.96 -3.31
C ILE A 237 15.04 4.74 -3.66
N ARG A 238 15.96 4.91 -2.70
CA ARG A 238 17.19 5.72 -2.87
C ARG A 238 18.31 4.92 -3.57
N SER A 239 19.39 5.61 -3.98
CA SER A 239 20.56 4.92 -4.55
C SER A 239 21.31 4.08 -3.52
N PRO A 240 22.06 3.04 -3.94
CA PRO A 240 22.90 2.26 -3.05
C PRO A 240 23.94 3.11 -2.30
N GLU A 241 24.54 4.12 -2.94
CA GLU A 241 25.50 5.05 -2.31
C GLU A 241 24.83 5.81 -1.17
N TRP A 242 23.66 6.40 -1.42
CA TRP A 242 22.91 7.10 -0.38
C TRP A 242 22.60 6.17 0.80
N THR A 243 22.19 4.94 0.51
CA THR A 243 21.89 3.95 1.54
C THR A 243 23.12 3.68 2.41
N ARG A 244 24.29 3.48 1.81
CA ARG A 244 25.56 3.26 2.54
C ARG A 244 25.93 4.42 3.45
N GLN A 245 25.75 5.66 2.99
CA GLN A 245 26.02 6.86 3.80
C GLN A 245 25.11 6.97 5.04
N GLN A 246 23.96 6.32 5.03
CA GLN A 246 23.01 6.35 6.15
C GLN A 246 23.19 5.19 7.15
N LEU A 247 24.06 4.22 6.87
CA LEU A 247 24.18 3.02 7.72
C LEU A 247 24.71 3.34 9.11
N ASP A 248 25.64 4.29 9.23
CA ASP A 248 26.23 4.66 10.53
C ASP A 248 25.24 5.40 11.45
N HIS A 249 24.19 5.97 10.87
CA HIS A 249 23.12 6.64 11.62
C HIS A 249 21.98 5.69 12.04
N GLU A 250 22.01 4.43 11.60
CA GLU A 250 21.00 3.42 11.94
C GLU A 250 21.35 2.74 13.27
N PRO A 251 20.56 2.93 14.36
CA PRO A 251 20.89 2.38 15.66
C PRO A 251 20.71 0.86 15.74
N TYR A 252 19.83 0.29 14.92
CA TYR A 252 19.52 -1.14 14.96
C TYR A 252 20.39 -1.92 14.00
N ALA A 253 21.18 -2.87 14.52
CA ALA A 253 22.15 -3.63 13.72
C ALA A 253 21.49 -4.47 12.60
N ASP A 254 20.38 -5.13 12.89
CA ASP A 254 19.62 -5.92 11.94
C ASP A 254 19.04 -5.05 10.80
N ILE A 255 18.52 -3.87 11.10
CA ILE A 255 18.04 -2.91 10.10
C ILE A 255 19.19 -2.42 9.23
N ARG A 256 20.35 -2.15 9.82
CA ARG A 256 21.56 -1.75 9.10
C ARG A 256 21.97 -2.82 8.09
N PHE A 257 22.02 -4.09 8.49
CA PHE A 257 22.30 -5.20 7.58
C PHE A 257 21.23 -5.37 6.51
N MET A 258 19.96 -5.26 6.84
CA MET A 258 18.85 -5.31 5.88
C MET A 258 18.98 -4.23 4.82
N ARG A 259 19.24 -2.97 5.21
CA ARG A 259 19.47 -1.84 4.27
C ARG A 259 20.68 -2.08 3.37
N GLN A 260 21.78 -2.58 3.93
CA GLN A 260 23.00 -2.89 3.19
C GLN A 260 22.78 -4.07 2.21
N ALA A 261 22.04 -5.11 2.62
CA ALA A 261 21.67 -6.22 1.75
C ALA A 261 20.83 -5.73 0.56
N THR A 262 19.86 -4.84 0.81
CA THR A 262 19.05 -4.22 -0.24
C THR A 262 19.93 -3.37 -1.21
N ALA A 263 20.91 -2.65 -0.70
CA ALA A 263 21.84 -1.89 -1.54
C ALA A 263 22.65 -2.82 -2.45
N TYR A 264 23.22 -3.91 -1.94
CA TYR A 264 23.92 -4.91 -2.75
C TYR A 264 23.01 -5.61 -3.75
N HIS A 265 21.76 -5.88 -3.37
CA HIS A 265 20.76 -6.45 -4.28
C HIS A 265 20.49 -5.53 -5.49
N LYS A 266 20.33 -4.23 -5.25
CA LYS A 266 20.17 -3.23 -6.33
C LYS A 266 21.41 -3.09 -7.23
N GLU A 267 22.58 -3.42 -6.71
CA GLU A 267 23.83 -3.48 -7.47
C GLU A 267 24.02 -4.84 -8.19
N LEU A 268 23.03 -5.72 -8.14
CA LEU A 268 23.07 -7.08 -8.69
C LEU A 268 24.21 -7.94 -8.09
N ASN A 269 24.69 -7.59 -6.90
CA ASN A 269 25.70 -8.35 -6.16
C ASN A 269 25.02 -9.35 -5.22
N THR A 270 24.48 -10.40 -5.79
CA THR A 270 23.69 -11.41 -5.08
C THR A 270 24.46 -12.05 -3.91
N GLU A 271 25.75 -12.37 -4.09
CA GLU A 271 26.55 -13.00 -3.04
C GLU A 271 26.71 -12.11 -1.80
N LYS A 272 27.06 -10.83 -2.01
CA LYS A 272 27.15 -9.88 -0.89
C LYS A 272 25.77 -9.64 -0.26
N ALA A 273 24.72 -9.54 -1.05
CA ALA A 273 23.37 -9.36 -0.55
C ALA A 273 22.95 -10.53 0.35
N ILE A 274 23.20 -11.78 -0.06
CA ILE A 274 22.88 -12.98 0.73
C ILE A 274 23.70 -13.01 2.02
N LYS A 275 25.02 -12.79 1.93
CA LYS A 275 25.88 -12.75 3.14
C LYS A 275 25.37 -11.73 4.15
N THR A 276 24.94 -10.57 3.66
CA THR A 276 24.51 -9.45 4.52
C THR A 276 23.12 -9.68 5.11
N ILE A 277 22.17 -10.23 4.34
CA ILE A 277 20.84 -10.55 4.90
C ILE A 277 20.91 -11.71 5.91
N ASN A 278 21.85 -12.65 5.74
CA ASN A 278 22.10 -13.67 6.75
C ASN A 278 22.58 -13.04 8.07
N ALA A 279 23.46 -12.02 8.03
CA ALA A 279 23.86 -11.30 9.25
C ALA A 279 22.68 -10.59 9.93
N ALA A 280 21.69 -10.06 9.16
CA ALA A 280 20.46 -9.53 9.73
C ALA A 280 19.63 -10.64 10.42
N LEU A 281 19.50 -11.80 9.78
CA LEU A 281 18.80 -12.97 10.33
C LEU A 281 19.46 -13.47 11.61
N ASP A 282 20.81 -13.52 11.67
CA ASP A 282 21.56 -13.94 12.85
C ASP A 282 21.29 -13.00 14.03
N GLN A 283 21.21 -11.68 13.82
CA GLN A 283 20.82 -10.70 14.85
C GLN A 283 19.41 -10.95 15.42
N ARG A 284 18.53 -11.59 14.64
CA ARG A 284 17.14 -11.92 15.02
C ARG A 284 16.97 -13.40 15.38
N GLY A 285 18.07 -14.13 15.62
CA GLY A 285 18.03 -15.54 15.97
C GLY A 285 17.38 -16.44 14.92
N ASN A 286 17.40 -16.04 13.65
CA ASN A 286 16.76 -16.74 12.53
C ASN A 286 15.23 -16.96 12.71
N HIS A 287 14.54 -16.02 13.40
CA HIS A 287 13.10 -16.06 13.68
C HIS A 287 12.34 -14.88 13.06
N ASP A 288 12.84 -14.29 11.98
CA ASP A 288 12.22 -13.16 11.31
C ASP A 288 11.75 -13.56 9.91
N GLY A 289 10.43 -13.76 9.75
CA GLY A 289 9.81 -14.19 8.49
C GLY A 289 9.97 -13.17 7.37
N PHE A 290 10.00 -11.87 7.68
CA PHE A 290 10.17 -10.83 6.68
C PHE A 290 11.61 -10.69 6.16
N TYR A 291 12.61 -11.01 6.99
CA TYR A 291 13.99 -11.09 6.50
C TYR A 291 14.21 -12.34 5.66
N PHE A 292 13.53 -13.45 5.95
CA PHE A 292 13.49 -14.61 5.05
C PHE A 292 12.77 -14.30 3.73
N ASP A 293 11.70 -13.51 3.75
CA ASP A 293 11.03 -13.02 2.53
C ASP A 293 11.98 -12.18 1.66
N LEU A 294 12.69 -11.22 2.26
CA LEU A 294 13.71 -10.42 1.54
C LEU A 294 14.85 -11.31 1.01
N LYS A 295 15.33 -12.29 1.79
CA LYS A 295 16.31 -13.27 1.32
C LYS A 295 15.79 -14.07 0.14
N GLY A 296 14.54 -14.53 0.21
CA GLY A 296 13.84 -15.21 -0.88
C GLY A 296 13.76 -14.35 -2.14
N GLN A 297 13.44 -13.08 -2.01
CA GLN A 297 13.42 -12.14 -3.13
C GLN A 297 14.82 -11.98 -3.77
N ILE A 298 15.85 -11.72 -2.97
CA ILE A 298 17.24 -11.60 -3.44
C ILE A 298 17.67 -12.84 -4.22
N LEU A 299 17.37 -14.03 -3.68
CA LEU A 299 17.72 -15.32 -4.30
C LEU A 299 16.93 -15.57 -5.61
N LEU A 300 15.62 -15.28 -5.61
CA LEU A 300 14.75 -15.47 -6.78
C LEU A 300 15.18 -14.56 -7.94
N GLU A 301 15.44 -13.28 -7.67
CA GLU A 301 15.91 -12.33 -8.66
C GLU A 301 17.36 -12.61 -9.09
N GLY A 302 18.18 -13.17 -8.19
CA GLY A 302 19.52 -13.71 -8.47
C GLY A 302 19.52 -15.07 -9.17
N ARG A 303 18.35 -15.61 -9.56
CA ARG A 303 18.15 -16.89 -10.25
C ARG A 303 18.61 -18.13 -9.46
N ARG A 304 18.74 -18.03 -8.15
CA ARG A 304 19.04 -19.16 -7.24
C ARG A 304 17.71 -19.78 -6.75
N PHE A 305 16.99 -20.44 -7.64
CA PHE A 305 15.58 -20.79 -7.47
C PHE A 305 15.32 -21.77 -6.32
N ASP A 306 16.14 -22.81 -6.15
CA ASP A 306 15.96 -23.80 -5.07
C ASP A 306 16.19 -23.18 -3.69
N GLU A 307 17.19 -22.30 -3.58
CA GLU A 307 17.46 -21.59 -2.34
C GLU A 307 16.38 -20.54 -2.04
N ALA A 308 15.86 -19.87 -3.08
CA ALA A 308 14.72 -18.97 -2.95
C ALA A 308 13.49 -19.71 -2.43
N LEU A 309 13.20 -20.91 -2.97
CA LEU A 309 12.13 -21.78 -2.50
C LEU A 309 12.28 -22.09 -1.00
N THR A 310 13.48 -22.50 -0.58
CA THR A 310 13.80 -22.80 0.82
C THR A 310 13.60 -21.56 1.72
N ALA A 311 14.08 -20.37 1.29
CA ALA A 311 13.92 -19.15 2.05
C ALA A 311 12.44 -18.74 2.21
N TYR A 312 11.65 -18.82 1.13
CA TYR A 312 10.22 -18.52 1.18
C TYR A 312 9.41 -19.56 1.97
N GLN A 313 9.80 -20.83 1.96
CA GLN A 313 9.20 -21.84 2.84
C GLN A 313 9.39 -21.47 4.30
N LYS A 314 10.62 -21.02 4.68
CA LYS A 314 10.89 -20.57 6.04
C LYS A 314 10.13 -19.30 6.40
N ALA A 315 10.05 -18.33 5.48
CA ALA A 315 9.22 -17.14 5.66
C ALA A 315 7.75 -17.50 5.93
N ARG A 316 7.18 -18.43 5.15
CA ARG A 316 5.80 -18.91 5.34
C ARG A 316 5.59 -19.65 6.66
N GLU A 317 6.57 -20.42 7.14
CA GLU A 317 6.48 -21.07 8.46
C GLU A 317 6.34 -20.05 9.58
N LEU A 318 7.07 -18.94 9.50
CA LEU A 318 7.06 -17.86 10.49
C LEU A 318 5.86 -16.94 10.34
N GLU A 319 5.40 -16.71 9.10
CA GLU A 319 4.28 -15.80 8.74
C GLU A 319 3.24 -16.52 7.88
N PRO A 320 2.50 -17.51 8.43
CA PRO A 320 1.66 -18.43 7.65
C PRO A 320 0.44 -17.77 6.97
N HIS A 321 0.03 -16.61 7.47
CA HIS A 321 -1.15 -15.87 6.99
C HIS A 321 -0.80 -14.65 6.14
N ASN A 322 0.47 -14.44 5.80
CA ASN A 322 0.88 -13.29 5.00
C ASN A 322 0.74 -13.59 3.50
N GLY A 323 -0.21 -12.90 2.82
CA GLY A 323 -0.51 -13.10 1.40
C GLY A 323 0.66 -12.77 0.47
N GLN A 324 1.50 -11.79 0.82
CA GLN A 324 2.65 -11.42 -0.01
C GLN A 324 3.77 -12.45 0.08
N ILE A 325 4.03 -13.00 1.27
CA ILE A 325 4.98 -14.10 1.47
C ILE A 325 4.50 -15.35 0.72
N LEU A 326 3.20 -15.65 0.78
CA LEU A 326 2.62 -16.71 -0.06
C LEU A 326 2.81 -16.43 -1.55
N GLY A 327 2.66 -15.18 -1.99
CA GLY A 327 2.94 -14.76 -3.35
C GLY A 327 4.40 -14.99 -3.76
N GLY A 328 5.35 -14.67 -2.86
CA GLY A 328 6.78 -14.95 -3.03
C GLY A 328 7.06 -16.44 -3.17
N LEU A 329 6.51 -17.26 -2.26
CA LEU A 329 6.62 -18.73 -2.29
C LEU A 329 6.08 -19.30 -3.60
N GLY A 330 4.89 -18.87 -4.04
CA GLY A 330 4.30 -19.37 -5.30
C GLY A 330 5.13 -18.99 -6.51
N ARG A 331 5.77 -17.83 -6.53
CA ARG A 331 6.72 -17.43 -7.61
C ARG A 331 7.98 -18.29 -7.58
N ALA A 332 8.50 -18.63 -6.40
CA ALA A 332 9.64 -19.55 -6.29
C ALA A 332 9.28 -20.96 -6.77
N GLN A 333 8.10 -21.48 -6.41
CA GLN A 333 7.58 -22.76 -6.91
C GLN A 333 7.43 -22.77 -8.44
N LEU A 334 6.90 -21.69 -9.02
CA LEU A 334 6.83 -21.50 -10.47
C LEU A 334 8.22 -21.54 -11.11
N ALA A 335 9.20 -20.87 -10.50
CA ALA A 335 10.56 -20.80 -11.03
C ALA A 335 11.30 -22.14 -11.04
N VAL A 336 11.03 -23.03 -10.08
CA VAL A 336 11.57 -24.42 -10.06
C VAL A 336 10.73 -25.40 -10.88
N GLY A 337 9.63 -24.95 -11.51
CA GLY A 337 8.77 -25.81 -12.36
C GLY A 337 7.70 -26.60 -11.61
N ASP A 338 7.52 -26.41 -10.31
CA ASP A 338 6.41 -27.02 -9.56
C ASP A 338 5.11 -26.22 -9.75
N PHE A 339 4.55 -26.34 -10.95
CA PHE A 339 3.35 -25.57 -11.34
C PHE A 339 2.12 -25.93 -10.51
N SER A 340 2.01 -27.16 -10.07
CA SER A 340 0.87 -27.63 -9.26
C SER A 340 0.84 -26.98 -7.89
N SER A 341 1.98 -26.94 -7.20
CA SER A 341 2.13 -26.26 -5.90
C SER A 341 2.03 -24.74 -6.06
N ALA A 342 2.63 -24.19 -7.15
CA ALA A 342 2.56 -22.76 -7.45
C ALA A 342 1.11 -22.27 -7.57
N ILE A 343 0.26 -22.97 -8.34
CA ILE A 343 -1.15 -22.63 -8.48
C ILE A 343 -1.85 -22.62 -7.12
N LYS A 344 -1.70 -23.68 -6.32
CA LYS A 344 -2.36 -23.79 -5.01
C LYS A 344 -1.93 -22.66 -4.05
N THR A 345 -0.63 -22.36 -4.05
CA THR A 345 -0.07 -21.32 -3.18
C THR A 345 -0.49 -19.92 -3.64
N LEU A 346 -0.44 -19.66 -4.95
CA LEU A 346 -0.82 -18.37 -5.53
C LEU A 346 -2.33 -18.11 -5.46
N GLU A 347 -3.18 -19.15 -5.57
CA GLU A 347 -4.61 -19.00 -5.33
C GLU A 347 -4.92 -18.58 -3.89
N LYS A 348 -4.19 -19.12 -2.89
CA LYS A 348 -4.29 -18.70 -1.50
C LYS A 348 -3.82 -17.26 -1.31
N ALA A 349 -2.68 -16.90 -1.90
CA ALA A 349 -2.17 -15.54 -1.89
C ALA A 349 -3.18 -14.55 -2.50
N HIS A 350 -3.75 -14.89 -3.66
CA HIS A 350 -4.76 -14.08 -4.32
C HIS A 350 -6.08 -13.98 -3.53
N ALA A 351 -6.46 -15.01 -2.78
CA ALA A 351 -7.64 -14.95 -1.90
C ALA A 351 -7.44 -13.98 -0.73
N GLN A 352 -6.22 -13.84 -0.22
CA GLN A 352 -5.87 -12.91 0.86
C GLN A 352 -5.63 -11.48 0.35
N ASP A 353 -5.02 -11.35 -0.83
CA ASP A 353 -4.75 -10.08 -1.47
C ASP A 353 -5.02 -10.12 -2.99
N ARG A 354 -6.16 -9.57 -3.37
CA ARG A 354 -6.62 -9.55 -4.77
C ARG A 354 -5.94 -8.48 -5.62
N ASN A 355 -5.19 -7.56 -5.00
CA ASN A 355 -4.57 -6.43 -5.69
C ASN A 355 -3.10 -6.65 -6.04
N ASP A 356 -2.49 -7.75 -5.64
CA ASP A 356 -1.09 -8.01 -5.97
C ASP A 356 -0.94 -8.44 -7.44
N LEU A 357 -0.45 -7.50 -8.26
CA LEU A 357 -0.23 -7.71 -9.70
C LEU A 357 0.81 -8.80 -9.98
N ARG A 358 1.77 -9.01 -9.06
CA ARG A 358 2.82 -10.04 -9.18
C ARG A 358 2.22 -11.43 -8.98
N VAL A 359 1.30 -11.57 -8.02
CA VAL A 359 0.55 -12.81 -7.77
C VAL A 359 -0.31 -13.16 -9.00
N LEU A 360 -1.09 -12.20 -9.51
CA LEU A 360 -1.92 -12.41 -10.71
C LEU A 360 -1.09 -12.78 -11.93
N GLN A 361 0.08 -12.17 -12.12
CA GLN A 361 0.99 -12.52 -13.21
C GLN A 361 1.51 -13.95 -13.07
N ALA A 362 2.04 -14.32 -11.90
CA ALA A 362 2.57 -15.63 -11.65
C ALA A 362 1.50 -16.73 -11.75
N LEU A 363 0.27 -16.44 -11.27
CA LEU A 363 -0.86 -17.36 -11.38
C LEU A 363 -1.27 -17.57 -12.83
N GLY A 364 -1.32 -16.51 -13.64
CA GLY A 364 -1.57 -16.62 -15.09
C GLY A 364 -0.52 -17.47 -15.81
N GLN A 365 0.76 -17.27 -15.47
CA GLN A 365 1.86 -18.09 -16.01
C GLN A 365 1.72 -19.55 -15.59
N SER A 366 1.46 -19.81 -14.30
CA SER A 366 1.32 -21.17 -13.77
C SER A 366 0.15 -21.92 -14.41
N TYR A 367 -0.99 -21.27 -14.62
CA TYR A 367 -2.12 -21.86 -15.33
C TYR A 367 -1.79 -22.16 -16.80
N GLY A 368 -1.05 -21.24 -17.48
CA GLY A 368 -0.61 -21.45 -18.85
C GLY A 368 0.29 -22.69 -19.01
N GLN A 369 1.16 -22.97 -18.02
CA GLN A 369 2.04 -24.14 -18.04
C GLN A 369 1.32 -25.50 -17.90
N VAL A 370 0.07 -25.49 -17.43
CA VAL A 370 -0.77 -26.70 -17.26
C VAL A 370 -2.03 -26.66 -18.14
N ASP A 371 -1.99 -25.90 -19.23
CA ASP A 371 -3.05 -25.76 -20.24
C ASP A 371 -4.42 -25.30 -19.72
N LYS A 372 -4.47 -24.66 -18.55
CA LYS A 372 -5.68 -24.04 -17.98
C LYS A 372 -5.90 -22.64 -18.56
N ILE A 373 -6.17 -22.57 -19.87
CA ILE A 373 -6.19 -21.30 -20.62
C ILE A 373 -7.34 -20.38 -20.17
N GLY A 374 -8.49 -20.92 -19.81
CA GLY A 374 -9.62 -20.15 -19.30
C GLY A 374 -9.29 -19.41 -17.99
N GLU A 375 -8.66 -20.11 -17.03
CA GLU A 375 -8.19 -19.55 -15.77
C GLU A 375 -7.05 -18.55 -15.98
N ALA A 376 -6.10 -18.84 -16.85
CA ALA A 376 -5.02 -17.94 -17.21
C ALA A 376 -5.55 -16.61 -17.78
N SER A 377 -6.55 -16.69 -18.65
CA SER A 377 -7.20 -15.52 -19.24
C SER A 377 -7.95 -14.71 -18.19
N LEU A 378 -8.66 -15.35 -17.25
CA LEU A 378 -9.38 -14.68 -16.19
C LEU A 378 -8.45 -13.82 -15.31
N VAL A 379 -7.39 -14.43 -14.75
CA VAL A 379 -6.45 -13.70 -13.86
C VAL A 379 -5.65 -12.64 -14.62
N THR A 380 -5.42 -12.84 -15.92
CA THR A 380 -4.81 -11.81 -16.79
C THR A 380 -5.76 -10.64 -17.01
N ALA A 381 -7.06 -10.89 -17.17
CA ALA A 381 -8.09 -9.85 -17.28
C ALA A 381 -8.16 -9.03 -15.99
N GLU A 382 -8.16 -9.67 -14.83
CA GLU A 382 -8.14 -9.01 -13.52
C GLU A 382 -6.89 -8.12 -13.36
N ARG A 383 -5.72 -8.64 -13.73
CA ARG A 383 -4.48 -7.87 -13.71
C ARG A 383 -4.54 -6.63 -14.59
N TYR A 384 -5.06 -6.75 -15.81
CA TYR A 384 -5.22 -5.60 -16.71
C TYR A 384 -6.25 -4.60 -16.21
N ALA A 385 -7.34 -5.05 -15.58
CA ALA A 385 -8.31 -4.17 -14.95
C ALA A 385 -7.65 -3.32 -13.83
N LEU A 386 -6.85 -3.94 -12.95
CA LEU A 386 -6.11 -3.25 -11.90
C LEU A 386 -5.08 -2.24 -12.45
N GLN A 387 -4.58 -2.45 -13.66
CA GLN A 387 -3.68 -1.54 -14.35
C GLN A 387 -4.41 -0.43 -15.13
N GLY A 388 -5.74 -0.37 -15.11
CA GLY A 388 -6.53 0.57 -15.91
C GLY A 388 -6.56 0.25 -17.42
N ARG A 389 -6.05 -0.92 -17.82
CA ARG A 389 -6.00 -1.38 -19.22
C ARG A 389 -7.32 -2.06 -19.61
N PHE A 390 -8.40 -1.30 -19.59
CA PHE A 390 -9.76 -1.84 -19.72
C PHE A 390 -10.03 -2.57 -21.03
N ARG A 391 -9.46 -2.09 -22.16
CA ARG A 391 -9.59 -2.75 -23.45
C ARG A 391 -8.95 -4.15 -23.44
N ASP A 392 -7.74 -4.27 -22.92
CA ASP A 392 -7.02 -5.55 -22.83
C ASP A 392 -7.71 -6.48 -21.83
N SER A 393 -8.18 -5.93 -20.71
CA SER A 393 -8.97 -6.66 -19.73
C SER A 393 -10.25 -7.24 -20.33
N TYR A 394 -10.99 -6.45 -21.14
CA TYR A 394 -12.19 -6.92 -21.82
C TYR A 394 -11.91 -8.12 -22.75
N ILE A 395 -10.84 -8.04 -23.55
CA ILE A 395 -10.46 -9.14 -24.47
C ILE A 395 -10.17 -10.42 -23.69
N GLN A 396 -9.41 -10.32 -22.60
CA GLN A 396 -9.06 -11.50 -21.79
C GLN A 396 -10.26 -12.01 -20.99
N ALA A 397 -11.12 -11.14 -20.46
CA ALA A 397 -12.34 -11.55 -19.77
C ALA A 397 -13.32 -12.27 -20.70
N LYS A 398 -13.44 -11.80 -21.96
CA LYS A 398 -14.26 -12.48 -22.96
C LYS A 398 -13.71 -13.89 -23.28
N ARG A 399 -12.40 -13.99 -23.54
CA ARG A 399 -11.73 -15.28 -23.74
C ARG A 399 -11.93 -16.24 -22.57
N ALA A 400 -11.80 -15.72 -21.32
CA ALA A 400 -12.07 -16.53 -20.13
C ALA A 400 -13.52 -17.02 -20.07
N SER A 401 -14.48 -16.14 -20.38
CA SER A 401 -15.90 -16.51 -20.44
C SER A 401 -16.21 -17.58 -21.49
N ASP A 402 -15.54 -17.54 -22.62
CA ASP A 402 -15.75 -18.49 -23.72
C ASP A 402 -15.15 -19.89 -23.39
N LEU A 403 -14.11 -19.95 -22.55
CA LEU A 403 -13.37 -21.19 -22.22
C LEU A 403 -13.74 -21.82 -20.87
N LEU A 404 -14.25 -21.05 -19.93
CA LEU A 404 -14.61 -21.55 -18.60
C LEU A 404 -16.00 -22.21 -18.61
N PRO A 405 -16.24 -23.25 -17.78
CA PRO A 405 -17.55 -23.88 -17.66
C PRO A 405 -18.62 -22.87 -17.27
N THR A 406 -19.67 -22.74 -18.09
CA THR A 406 -20.78 -21.82 -17.88
C THR A 406 -21.39 -22.01 -16.49
N GLY A 407 -21.65 -20.91 -15.78
CA GLY A 407 -22.23 -20.93 -14.43
C GLY A 407 -21.23 -21.18 -13.31
N SER A 408 -19.97 -21.56 -13.61
CA SER A 408 -18.92 -21.72 -12.58
C SER A 408 -18.58 -20.38 -11.91
N THR A 409 -18.02 -20.43 -10.70
CA THR A 409 -17.58 -19.22 -9.97
C THR A 409 -16.58 -18.40 -10.79
N ARG A 410 -15.66 -19.05 -11.49
CA ARG A 410 -14.67 -18.37 -12.34
C ARG A 410 -15.32 -17.74 -13.58
N TRP A 411 -16.26 -18.43 -14.21
CA TRP A 411 -17.05 -17.87 -15.30
C TRP A 411 -17.86 -16.63 -14.86
N LYS A 412 -18.52 -16.70 -13.70
CA LYS A 412 -19.25 -15.56 -13.14
C LYS A 412 -18.32 -14.35 -12.88
N ARG A 413 -17.11 -14.58 -12.39
CA ARG A 413 -16.10 -13.52 -12.25
C ARG A 413 -15.76 -12.85 -13.58
N ALA A 414 -15.56 -13.65 -14.65
CA ALA A 414 -15.31 -13.13 -15.99
C ALA A 414 -16.49 -12.28 -16.50
N GLN A 415 -17.73 -12.74 -16.31
CA GLN A 415 -18.94 -11.99 -16.68
C GLN A 415 -19.06 -10.66 -15.91
N ASN A 416 -18.84 -10.68 -14.60
CA ASN A 416 -18.88 -9.47 -13.78
C ASN A 416 -17.85 -8.43 -14.24
N LEU A 417 -16.65 -8.88 -14.62
CA LEU A 417 -15.62 -8.00 -15.14
C LEU A 417 -16.02 -7.40 -16.51
N LEU A 418 -16.63 -8.19 -17.39
CA LEU A 418 -17.16 -7.69 -18.67
C LEU A 418 -18.23 -6.61 -18.47
N ILE A 419 -19.16 -6.83 -17.54
CA ILE A 419 -20.21 -5.86 -17.19
C ILE A 419 -19.57 -4.57 -16.62
N ALA A 420 -18.65 -4.71 -15.68
CA ALA A 420 -17.97 -3.58 -15.05
C ALA A 420 -17.23 -2.71 -16.10
N ILE A 421 -16.49 -3.35 -17.02
CA ILE A 421 -15.74 -2.62 -18.07
C ILE A 421 -16.68 -1.90 -19.05
N LYS A 422 -17.80 -2.52 -19.43
CA LYS A 422 -18.81 -1.85 -20.30
C LYS A 422 -19.36 -0.58 -19.64
N ASN A 423 -19.64 -0.64 -18.33
CA ASN A 423 -20.14 0.53 -17.58
C ASN A 423 -19.11 1.66 -17.44
N ILE A 424 -17.82 1.36 -17.60
CA ILE A 424 -16.74 2.38 -17.60
C ILE A 424 -16.61 3.07 -18.96
N GLN A 425 -16.97 2.39 -20.06
CA GLN A 425 -16.80 2.88 -21.43
C GLN A 425 -18.00 3.66 -21.93
N ASN A 426 -19.16 3.52 -21.28
CA ASN A 426 -20.38 4.30 -21.51
C ASN A 426 -20.43 5.53 -20.59
#